data_28b7b5357245135c652afd5928f31eea
#
_entry.id   28b7b5357245135c652afd5928f31eea
#
_cell.length_a   1.000
_cell.length_b   1.000
_cell.length_c   1.000
_cell.angle_alpha   90.00
_cell.angle_beta   90.00
_cell.angle_gamma   90.00
#
_symmetry.space_group_name_H-M   'P 1'
#
loop_
_entity.id
_entity.type
_entity.pdbx_description
1 polymer ?
#
loop_
_entity_poly.entity_id
_entity_poly.type
_entity_poly.pdbx_seq_one_letter_code
_entity_poly.pdbx_strand_id
1 'polypeptide(L)'
;MNTLHCQPTGFISWNYEISGDNCPNASLVFSTFREQAVIQCPDSFDVRKDSLLRGQWSLVQNDRILASAEKPNPFTRRCTITSDRVNFEIAGANPLLRAFEILMNDRPIGAIAPAHPFTRRATIECDPVIPVVLQIFAFTLAVFAWRRAARD
;
A
#
# COMPACT_ATOMS: atom_id res chain seq x y z
N MET A 1 -15.07 -11.11 -2.13
CA MET A 1 -13.98 -10.16 -1.83
C MET A 1 -12.86 -10.92 -1.15
N ASN A 2 -11.62 -10.68 -1.55
CA ASN A 2 -10.48 -11.36 -0.96
C ASN A 2 -9.94 -10.58 0.22
N THR A 3 -9.40 -11.31 1.21
CA THR A 3 -8.82 -10.70 2.41
C THR A 3 -7.35 -11.09 2.51
N LEU A 4 -6.49 -10.10 2.65
CA LEU A 4 -5.08 -10.28 2.97
C LEU A 4 -4.84 -9.84 4.41
N HIS A 5 -4.08 -10.64 5.15
CA HIS A 5 -3.71 -10.35 6.52
C HIS A 5 -2.26 -9.87 6.55
N CYS A 6 -2.05 -8.67 7.06
CA CYS A 6 -0.74 -8.03 7.12
C CYS A 6 -0.26 -8.03 8.56
N GLN A 7 0.73 -8.86 8.84
CA GLN A 7 1.26 -9.10 10.18
C GLN A 7 2.63 -8.47 10.31
N PRO A 8 2.85 -7.52 11.26
CA PRO A 8 4.18 -6.97 11.50
C PRO A 8 5.17 -8.04 11.93
N THR A 9 6.42 -7.94 11.47
CA THR A 9 7.46 -8.93 11.78
C THR A 9 8.24 -8.61 13.04
N GLY A 10 7.99 -7.49 13.71
CA GLY A 10 8.68 -7.11 14.94
C GLY A 10 7.99 -5.96 15.64
N PHE A 11 8.47 -5.61 16.84
CA PHE A 11 7.85 -4.57 17.66
C PHE A 11 8.09 -3.15 17.14
N ILE A 12 9.25 -2.91 16.53
CA ILE A 12 9.65 -1.58 16.07
C ILE A 12 9.81 -1.51 14.55
N SER A 13 9.76 -2.63 13.87
CA SER A 13 9.87 -2.70 12.42
C SER A 13 8.52 -2.40 11.77
N TRP A 14 8.55 -1.73 10.62
CA TRP A 14 7.38 -1.57 9.76
C TRP A 14 7.26 -2.68 8.71
N ASN A 15 8.10 -3.71 8.81
CA ASN A 15 8.07 -4.83 7.88
C ASN A 15 6.90 -5.76 8.18
N TYR A 16 6.38 -6.40 7.14
CA TYR A 16 5.17 -7.22 7.22
C TYR A 16 5.36 -8.57 6.55
N GLU A 17 4.71 -9.58 7.12
CA GLU A 17 4.36 -10.82 6.45
C GLU A 17 2.91 -10.73 6.01
N ILE A 18 2.62 -11.10 4.76
CA ILE A 18 1.28 -10.97 4.19
C ILE A 18 0.81 -12.32 3.70
N SER A 19 -0.39 -12.70 4.12
CA SER A 19 -1.00 -13.97 3.74
C SER A 19 -2.50 -13.80 3.53
N GLY A 20 -3.11 -14.73 2.83
CA GLY A 20 -4.56 -14.69 2.64
C GLY A 20 -5.02 -15.45 1.42
N ASP A 21 -6.24 -15.15 1.00
CA ASP A 21 -6.90 -15.80 -0.13
C ASP A 21 -6.14 -15.53 -1.42
N ASN A 22 -5.81 -16.60 -2.16
CA ASN A 22 -5.11 -16.51 -3.45
C ASN A 22 -3.77 -15.78 -3.37
N CYS A 23 -3.18 -15.70 -2.19
CA CYS A 23 -1.89 -15.08 -1.98
C CYS A 23 -0.95 -16.12 -1.37
N PRO A 24 0.08 -16.59 -2.09
CA PRO A 24 1.16 -17.29 -1.44
C PRO A 24 1.80 -16.32 -0.44
N ASN A 25 2.42 -16.83 0.60
CA ASN A 25 3.01 -15.97 1.61
C ASN A 25 3.90 -14.92 0.96
N ALA A 26 3.61 -13.66 1.24
CA ALA A 26 4.33 -12.53 0.71
C ALA A 26 5.01 -11.77 1.85
N SER A 27 6.00 -10.97 1.52
CA SER A 27 6.66 -10.10 2.49
C SER A 27 6.81 -8.70 1.94
N LEU A 28 6.88 -7.75 2.88
CA LEU A 28 7.04 -6.33 2.57
C LEU A 28 8.11 -5.79 3.52
N VAL A 29 9.23 -5.35 2.96
CA VAL A 29 10.38 -4.87 3.72
C VAL A 29 10.65 -3.42 3.35
N PHE A 30 10.66 -2.54 4.34
CA PHE A 30 10.84 -1.11 4.15
C PHE A 30 12.27 -0.68 4.39
N SER A 31 12.72 0.31 3.62
CA SER A 31 13.92 1.06 3.95
C SER A 31 13.69 1.83 5.26
N THR A 32 14.73 1.93 6.09
CA THR A 32 14.64 2.60 7.38
C THR A 32 14.41 4.10 7.25
N PHE A 33 15.06 4.75 6.30
CA PHE A 33 15.08 6.21 6.21
C PHE A 33 14.38 6.78 4.97
N ARG A 34 13.97 5.94 4.03
CA ARG A 34 13.39 6.39 2.76
C ARG A 34 12.02 5.76 2.55
N GLU A 35 11.21 6.42 1.74
CA GLU A 35 9.93 5.85 1.29
C GLU A 35 10.20 4.90 0.12
N GLN A 36 10.85 3.80 0.45
CA GLN A 36 11.18 2.70 -0.46
C GLN A 36 10.90 1.39 0.23
N ALA A 37 10.50 0.41 -0.53
CA ALA A 37 10.21 -0.92 -0.01
C ALA A 37 10.45 -1.98 -1.07
N VAL A 38 10.55 -3.24 -0.61
CA VAL A 38 10.62 -4.41 -1.48
C VAL A 38 9.45 -5.31 -1.16
N ILE A 39 8.69 -5.69 -2.18
CA ILE A 39 7.60 -6.66 -2.10
C ILE A 39 8.09 -7.97 -2.68
N GLN A 40 7.98 -9.06 -1.91
CA GLN A 40 8.21 -10.42 -2.40
C GLN A 40 6.84 -11.11 -2.53
N CYS A 41 6.38 -11.41 -3.80
CA CYS A 41 5.04 -11.94 -4.02
C CYS A 41 4.86 -12.55 -5.43
N PRO A 42 5.25 -13.80 -5.67
CA PRO A 42 6.43 -14.49 -5.19
C PRO A 42 7.72 -13.87 -5.71
N ASP A 43 7.67 -13.15 -6.85
CA ASP A 43 8.80 -12.43 -7.39
C ASP A 43 9.06 -11.16 -6.58
N SER A 44 10.21 -10.56 -6.82
CA SER A 44 10.63 -9.34 -6.14
C SER A 44 10.20 -8.11 -6.93
N PHE A 45 9.63 -7.13 -6.22
CA PHE A 45 9.23 -5.83 -6.77
C PHE A 45 9.77 -4.73 -5.88
N ASP A 46 10.21 -3.64 -6.49
CA ASP A 46 10.66 -2.46 -5.74
C ASP A 46 9.57 -1.39 -5.75
N VAL A 47 9.34 -0.78 -4.60
CA VAL A 47 8.55 0.43 -4.48
C VAL A 47 9.51 1.58 -4.26
N ARG A 48 9.49 2.56 -5.15
CA ARG A 48 10.42 3.69 -5.13
C ARG A 48 9.65 5.01 -5.15
N LYS A 49 10.10 5.95 -4.32
CA LYS A 49 9.62 7.31 -4.40
C LYS A 49 10.36 8.02 -5.53
N ASP A 50 9.62 8.78 -6.32
CA ASP A 50 10.23 9.63 -7.34
C ASP A 50 11.00 10.75 -6.64
N SER A 51 12.31 10.85 -6.89
CA SER A 51 13.19 11.72 -6.13
C SER A 51 12.96 13.20 -6.36
N LEU A 52 12.40 13.56 -7.51
CA LEU A 52 12.26 14.97 -7.91
C LEU A 52 10.86 15.53 -7.63
N LEU A 53 9.86 14.66 -7.47
CA LEU A 53 8.47 15.08 -7.35
C LEU A 53 7.88 14.53 -6.06
N ARG A 54 7.26 15.40 -5.28
CA ARG A 54 6.59 14.98 -4.04
C ARG A 54 5.32 14.21 -4.36
N GLY A 55 5.09 13.16 -3.58
CA GLY A 55 3.86 12.40 -3.67
C GLY A 55 3.75 11.54 -4.92
N GLN A 56 4.89 11.10 -5.46
CA GLN A 56 4.90 10.14 -6.56
C GLN A 56 5.76 8.93 -6.22
N TRP A 57 5.23 7.76 -6.53
CA TRP A 57 5.90 6.47 -6.29
C TRP A 57 5.72 5.57 -7.50
N SER A 58 6.62 4.61 -7.66
CA SER A 58 6.56 3.61 -8.72
C SER A 58 6.75 2.21 -8.18
N LEU A 59 6.03 1.27 -8.76
CA LEU A 59 6.23 -0.17 -8.55
C LEU A 59 7.05 -0.67 -9.73
N VAL A 60 8.25 -1.21 -9.45
CA VAL A 60 9.25 -1.54 -10.48
C VAL A 60 9.68 -2.99 -10.34
N GLN A 61 9.78 -3.66 -11.47
CA GLN A 61 10.34 -5.01 -11.57
C GLN A 61 11.27 -5.06 -12.78
N ASN A 62 12.52 -5.47 -12.58
CA ASN A 62 13.52 -5.60 -13.66
C ASN A 62 13.64 -4.32 -14.51
N ASP A 63 13.75 -3.16 -13.82
CA ASP A 63 13.83 -1.82 -14.42
C ASP A 63 12.61 -1.40 -15.23
N ARG A 64 11.50 -2.15 -15.11
CA ARG A 64 10.24 -1.84 -15.78
C ARG A 64 9.24 -1.33 -14.76
N ILE A 65 8.62 -0.19 -15.07
CA ILE A 65 7.56 0.38 -14.23
C ILE A 65 6.26 -0.36 -14.51
N LEU A 66 5.71 -1.02 -13.49
CA LEU A 66 4.45 -1.77 -13.59
C LEU A 66 3.25 -0.93 -13.17
N ALA A 67 3.46 0.00 -12.26
CA ALA A 67 2.40 0.87 -11.76
C ALA A 67 3.01 2.14 -11.21
N SER A 68 2.21 3.20 -11.18
CA SER A 68 2.60 4.49 -10.63
C SER A 68 1.51 4.97 -9.69
N ALA A 69 1.92 5.69 -8.65
CA ALA A 69 1.01 6.27 -7.67
C ALA A 69 1.30 7.76 -7.55
N GLU A 70 0.25 8.56 -7.45
CA GLU A 70 0.39 10.00 -7.37
C GLU A 70 -0.65 10.60 -6.43
N LYS A 71 -0.19 11.51 -5.56
CA LYS A 71 -1.06 12.38 -4.79
C LYS A 71 -1.26 13.66 -5.58
N PRO A 72 -2.51 14.09 -5.86
CA PRO A 72 -2.76 15.31 -6.62
C PRO A 72 -2.24 16.57 -5.94
N ASN A 73 -2.17 16.60 -4.61
CA ASN A 73 -1.55 17.70 -3.87
C ASN A 73 -1.13 17.20 -2.46
N PRO A 74 -0.24 17.92 -1.76
CA PRO A 74 0.27 17.45 -0.47
C PRO A 74 -0.75 17.43 0.67
N PHE A 75 -1.88 18.08 0.51
CA PHE A 75 -2.91 18.18 1.55
C PHE A 75 -3.99 17.11 1.44
N THR A 76 -4.05 16.40 0.32
CA THR A 76 -5.03 15.35 0.14
C THR A 76 -4.56 14.03 0.76
N ARG A 77 -5.51 13.24 1.24
CA ARG A 77 -5.26 11.86 1.66
C ARG A 77 -5.63 10.86 0.57
N ARG A 78 -5.74 11.33 -0.65
CA ARG A 78 -6.12 10.54 -1.81
C ARG A 78 -4.89 10.30 -2.68
N CYS A 79 -4.73 9.07 -3.17
CA CYS A 79 -3.64 8.69 -4.05
C CYS A 79 -4.21 7.90 -5.22
N THR A 80 -3.87 8.30 -6.44
CA THR A 80 -4.29 7.63 -7.66
C THR A 80 -3.23 6.63 -8.08
N ILE A 81 -3.64 5.39 -8.34
CA ILE A 81 -2.75 4.30 -8.77
C ILE A 81 -3.11 3.93 -10.20
N THR A 82 -2.12 4.00 -11.08
CA THR A 82 -2.27 3.74 -12.51
C THR A 82 -1.40 2.57 -12.90
N SER A 83 -1.97 1.61 -13.62
CA SER A 83 -1.25 0.46 -14.17
C SER A 83 -1.82 0.08 -15.53
N ASP A 84 -1.15 -0.83 -16.23
CA ASP A 84 -1.63 -1.33 -17.52
C ASP A 84 -2.93 -2.14 -17.39
N ARG A 85 -3.17 -2.72 -16.23
CA ARG A 85 -4.33 -3.61 -16.03
C ARG A 85 -5.53 -2.89 -15.45
N VAL A 86 -5.29 -2.03 -14.45
CA VAL A 86 -6.36 -1.44 -13.68
C VAL A 86 -5.90 -0.11 -13.10
N ASN A 87 -6.81 0.83 -13.01
CA ASN A 87 -6.60 2.12 -12.36
C ASN A 87 -7.56 2.22 -11.19
N PHE A 88 -7.06 2.67 -10.06
CA PHE A 88 -7.87 2.80 -8.85
C PHE A 88 -7.27 3.86 -7.93
N GLU A 89 -7.98 4.16 -6.86
CA GLU A 89 -7.50 5.13 -5.87
C GLU A 89 -7.56 4.54 -4.47
N ILE A 90 -6.69 5.05 -3.59
CA ILE A 90 -6.88 4.89 -2.15
C ILE A 90 -7.17 6.25 -1.54
N ALA A 91 -8.07 6.30 -0.59
CA ALA A 91 -8.47 7.55 0.06
C ALA A 91 -8.63 7.34 1.55
N GLY A 92 -8.01 8.21 2.34
CA GLY A 92 -8.15 8.20 3.79
C GLY A 92 -9.52 8.73 4.16
N ALA A 93 -10.34 7.88 4.82
CA ALA A 93 -11.72 8.22 5.13
C ALA A 93 -11.83 9.23 6.29
N ASN A 94 -10.92 9.17 7.25
CA ASN A 94 -10.97 10.01 8.44
C ASN A 94 -9.55 10.21 8.98
N PRO A 95 -9.12 11.45 9.28
CA PRO A 95 -7.77 11.70 9.81
C PRO A 95 -7.46 10.96 11.12
N LEU A 96 -8.46 10.67 11.93
CA LEU A 96 -8.30 9.96 13.19
C LEU A 96 -8.25 8.44 13.01
N LEU A 97 -8.78 7.94 11.91
CA LEU A 97 -8.74 6.54 11.57
C LEU A 97 -7.67 6.32 10.50
N ARG A 98 -6.78 5.39 10.74
CA ARG A 98 -5.70 5.09 9.78
C ARG A 98 -6.16 4.24 8.59
N ALA A 99 -7.47 4.08 8.44
CA ALA A 99 -8.05 3.29 7.35
C ALA A 99 -8.06 4.06 6.03
N PHE A 100 -7.93 3.32 4.95
CA PHE A 100 -8.08 3.82 3.58
C PHE A 100 -9.15 3.01 2.88
N GLU A 101 -9.99 3.70 2.11
CA GLU A 101 -10.88 3.05 1.16
C GLU A 101 -10.15 2.81 -0.15
N ILE A 102 -10.45 1.71 -0.81
CA ILE A 102 -10.00 1.43 -2.18
C ILE A 102 -11.18 1.73 -3.09
N LEU A 103 -10.97 2.64 -4.04
CA LEU A 103 -12.03 3.14 -4.92
C LEU A 103 -11.70 2.85 -6.38
N MET A 104 -12.68 2.43 -7.13
CA MET A 104 -12.58 2.30 -8.58
C MET A 104 -13.78 3.00 -9.20
N ASN A 105 -13.54 4.01 -10.06
CA ASN A 105 -14.60 4.84 -10.62
C ASN A 105 -15.52 5.42 -9.54
N ASP A 106 -14.91 5.92 -8.46
CA ASP A 106 -15.59 6.50 -7.28
C ASP A 106 -16.45 5.52 -6.49
N ARG A 107 -16.34 4.22 -6.74
CA ARG A 107 -17.05 3.18 -6.00
C ARG A 107 -16.11 2.48 -5.04
N PRO A 108 -16.48 2.32 -3.77
CA PRO A 108 -15.69 1.53 -2.84
C PRO A 108 -15.67 0.06 -3.27
N ILE A 109 -14.48 -0.49 -3.48
CA ILE A 109 -14.29 -1.89 -3.82
C ILE A 109 -13.40 -2.61 -2.81
N GLY A 110 -13.00 -1.92 -1.75
CA GLY A 110 -12.20 -2.52 -0.71
C GLY A 110 -11.76 -1.51 0.34
N ALA A 111 -10.97 -1.98 1.27
CA ALA A 111 -10.44 -1.17 2.34
C ALA A 111 -9.12 -1.72 2.87
N ILE A 112 -8.27 -0.81 3.32
CA ILE A 112 -7.05 -1.11 4.08
C ILE A 112 -7.31 -0.59 5.49
N ALA A 113 -7.29 -1.47 6.47
CA ALA A 113 -7.65 -1.06 7.84
C ALA A 113 -6.74 -1.70 8.88
N PRO A 114 -6.26 -0.92 9.87
CA PRO A 114 -5.62 -1.52 11.04
C PRO A 114 -6.61 -2.41 11.80
N ALA A 115 -6.11 -3.47 12.42
CA ALA A 115 -6.93 -4.38 13.20
C ALA A 115 -7.55 -3.67 14.42
N HIS A 116 -6.83 -2.70 15.01
CA HIS A 116 -7.35 -1.77 16.01
C HIS A 116 -6.42 -0.54 16.08
N PRO A 117 -6.82 0.55 16.77
CA PRO A 117 -6.08 1.83 16.71
C PRO A 117 -4.63 1.79 17.17
N PHE A 118 -4.25 0.84 18.02
CA PHE A 118 -2.92 0.81 18.62
C PHE A 118 -2.01 -0.27 18.03
N THR A 119 -2.42 -0.91 16.93
CA THR A 119 -1.62 -1.98 16.31
C THR A 119 -1.18 -1.58 14.91
N ARG A 120 -0.04 -2.16 14.48
CA ARG A 120 0.37 -2.09 13.07
C ARG A 120 -0.20 -3.23 12.25
N ARG A 121 -0.81 -4.24 12.91
CA ARG A 121 -1.50 -5.32 12.23
C ARG A 121 -2.67 -4.76 11.43
N ALA A 122 -2.80 -5.20 10.19
CA ALA A 122 -3.81 -4.66 9.29
C ALA A 122 -4.38 -5.74 8.38
N THR A 123 -5.50 -5.42 7.75
CA THR A 123 -6.10 -6.24 6.71
C THR A 123 -6.31 -5.42 5.45
N ILE A 124 -6.25 -6.10 4.31
CA ILE A 124 -6.67 -5.55 3.02
C ILE A 124 -7.84 -6.41 2.57
N GLU A 125 -9.03 -5.82 2.50
CA GLU A 125 -10.19 -6.45 1.87
C GLU A 125 -10.39 -5.79 0.53
N CYS A 126 -10.39 -6.56 -0.56
CA CYS A 126 -10.42 -5.97 -1.88
C CYS A 126 -11.05 -6.90 -2.89
N ASP A 127 -11.79 -6.30 -3.83
CA ASP A 127 -12.28 -6.98 -5.00
C ASP A 127 -11.10 -7.61 -5.76
N PRO A 128 -11.17 -8.88 -6.15
CA PRO A 128 -10.07 -9.55 -6.85
C PRO A 128 -9.76 -9.00 -8.25
N VAL A 129 -10.55 -8.06 -8.75
CA VAL A 129 -10.21 -7.34 -9.98
C VAL A 129 -8.86 -6.63 -9.86
N ILE A 130 -8.46 -6.24 -8.65
CA ILE A 130 -7.13 -5.68 -8.41
C ILE A 130 -6.17 -6.82 -8.09
N PRO A 131 -5.11 -7.03 -8.90
CA PRO A 131 -4.11 -8.06 -8.63
C PRO A 131 -3.47 -7.89 -7.25
N VAL A 132 -3.09 -9.01 -6.63
CA VAL A 132 -2.56 -9.02 -5.26
C VAL A 132 -1.36 -8.10 -5.12
N VAL A 133 -0.43 -8.10 -6.07
CA VAL A 133 0.77 -7.24 -5.97
C VAL A 133 0.39 -5.76 -5.95
N LEU A 134 -0.67 -5.37 -6.66
CA LEU A 134 -1.16 -3.98 -6.64
C LEU A 134 -1.88 -3.65 -5.33
N GLN A 135 -2.55 -4.63 -4.72
CA GLN A 135 -3.11 -4.46 -3.38
C GLN A 135 -2.00 -4.22 -2.36
N ILE A 136 -0.90 -4.97 -2.46
CA ILE A 136 0.25 -4.80 -1.57
C ILE A 136 0.97 -3.46 -1.85
N PHE A 137 1.04 -3.04 -3.10
CA PHE A 137 1.55 -1.71 -3.44
C PHE A 137 0.71 -0.61 -2.77
N ALA A 138 -0.61 -0.71 -2.84
CA ALA A 138 -1.50 0.23 -2.17
C ALA A 138 -1.28 0.23 -0.65
N PHE A 139 -1.13 -0.95 -0.06
CA PHE A 139 -0.83 -1.08 1.36
C PHE A 139 0.50 -0.42 1.72
N THR A 140 1.52 -0.57 0.86
CA THR A 140 2.83 0.07 1.05
C THR A 140 2.67 1.59 1.15
N LEU A 141 1.85 2.17 0.28
CA LEU A 141 1.58 3.62 0.31
C LEU A 141 0.87 4.04 1.60
N ALA A 142 -0.07 3.22 2.07
CA ALA A 142 -0.74 3.45 3.34
C ALA A 142 0.25 3.43 4.50
N VAL A 143 1.17 2.48 4.52
CA VAL A 143 2.21 2.40 5.56
C VAL A 143 3.13 3.61 5.52
N PHE A 144 3.51 4.09 4.34
CA PHE A 144 4.28 5.34 4.23
C PHE A 144 3.55 6.50 4.89
N ALA A 145 2.24 6.61 4.68
CA ALA A 145 1.43 7.64 5.32
C ALA A 145 1.40 7.47 6.84
N TRP A 146 1.25 6.25 7.33
CA TRP A 146 1.27 5.96 8.77
C TRP A 146 2.63 6.27 9.39
N ARG A 147 3.72 5.96 8.70
CA ARG A 147 5.07 6.27 9.18
C ARG A 147 5.30 7.78 9.30
N ARG A 148 4.83 8.55 8.32
CA ARG A 148 4.92 10.02 8.39
C ARG A 148 4.12 10.57 9.57
N ALA A 149 2.90 10.08 9.75
CA ALA A 149 2.06 10.49 10.87
C ALA A 149 2.68 10.15 12.22
N ALA A 150 3.39 9.03 12.33
CA ALA A 150 4.04 8.62 13.56
C ALA A 150 5.27 9.48 13.91
N ARG A 151 5.86 10.18 12.94
CA ARG A 151 7.01 11.08 13.18
C ARG A 151 6.58 12.47 13.61
N ASP A 152 5.37 12.87 13.28
CA ASP A 152 4.79 14.16 13.62
C ASP A 152 4.08 14.09 15.00
#